data_d7448f8d885735a70bc59efd01d59d55
#
_entry.id   d7448f8d885735a70bc59efd01d59d55
#
_cell.length_a   1.000
_cell.length_b   1.000
_cell.length_c   1.000
_cell.angle_alpha   90.00
_cell.angle_beta   90.00
_cell.angle_gamma   90.00
#
_symmetry.space_group_name_H-M   'P 1'
#
loop_
_entity.id
_entity.type
_entity.pdbx_description
1 polymer ?
#
loop_
_entity_poly.entity_id
_entity_poly.type
_entity_poly.pdbx_seq_one_letter_code
_entity_poly.pdbx_strand_id
1 'polypeptide(L)'
;MTHGLTYGYDAFGNPQRLWEHWEQVKANEDKIWVGTFHEVVSYLKEREAIRLTVTEKKNKLHVVPELPLDKELFTEPLTMVVEGGTMKKVSARQGKKKLSVQLRSDKVFFDSTLWR
;
A
#
# COMPACT_ATOMS: atom_id res chain seq x y z
N MET A 1 -0.96 -9.83 -19.18
CA MET A 1 -0.06 -10.99 -18.93
C MET A 1 0.68 -11.31 -20.22
N THR A 2 1.96 -11.58 -20.15
CA THR A 2 2.83 -11.85 -21.30
C THR A 2 3.46 -13.21 -21.15
N HIS A 3 3.30 -14.08 -22.18
CA HIS A 3 3.84 -15.43 -22.18
C HIS A 3 5.11 -15.59 -23.01
N GLY A 4 5.45 -14.58 -23.79
CA GLY A 4 6.66 -14.60 -24.62
C GLY A 4 7.15 -13.21 -24.97
N LEU A 5 8.40 -13.11 -25.37
CA LEU A 5 9.01 -11.85 -25.78
C LEU A 5 8.87 -11.58 -27.27
N THR A 6 9.02 -12.60 -28.09
CA THR A 6 9.08 -12.47 -29.56
C THR A 6 8.04 -13.30 -30.30
N TYR A 7 7.56 -14.38 -29.70
CA TYR A 7 6.62 -15.31 -30.34
C TYR A 7 5.35 -15.47 -29.50
N GLY A 8 4.27 -15.79 -30.15
CA GLY A 8 2.96 -15.92 -29.56
C GLY A 8 2.07 -14.72 -29.84
N TYR A 9 0.77 -14.91 -29.67
CA TYR A 9 -0.23 -13.85 -29.95
C TYR A 9 -0.18 -12.70 -28.95
N ASP A 10 0.36 -12.93 -27.76
CA ASP A 10 0.52 -11.94 -26.69
C ASP A 10 1.96 -11.43 -26.55
N ALA A 11 2.85 -11.78 -27.50
CA ALA A 11 4.23 -11.32 -27.47
C ALA A 11 4.35 -9.84 -27.83
N PHE A 12 5.37 -9.17 -27.28
CA PHE A 12 5.67 -7.79 -27.63
C PHE A 12 6.18 -7.60 -29.08
N GLY A 13 6.56 -8.69 -29.76
CA GLY A 13 7.15 -8.67 -31.10
C GLY A 13 8.58 -8.15 -31.10
N ASN A 14 8.84 -7.05 -30.44
CA ASN A 14 10.17 -6.47 -30.27
C ASN A 14 10.53 -6.44 -28.78
N PRO A 15 11.56 -7.17 -28.32
CA PRO A 15 12.01 -7.19 -26.92
C PRO A 15 12.35 -5.79 -26.37
N GLN A 16 12.78 -4.87 -27.20
CA GLN A 16 13.10 -3.50 -26.82
C GLN A 16 11.90 -2.79 -26.19
N ARG A 17 10.69 -3.01 -26.68
CA ARG A 17 9.46 -2.45 -26.11
C ARG A 17 9.21 -2.90 -24.67
N LEU A 18 9.53 -4.15 -24.37
CA LEU A 18 9.42 -4.67 -22.99
C LEU A 18 10.42 -3.98 -22.07
N TRP A 19 11.66 -3.80 -22.50
CA TRP A 19 12.69 -3.11 -21.73
C TRP A 19 12.31 -1.65 -21.46
N GLU A 20 11.86 -0.94 -22.46
CA GLU A 20 11.37 0.44 -22.34
C GLU A 20 10.21 0.54 -21.33
N HIS A 21 9.28 -0.42 -21.37
CA HIS A 21 8.18 -0.49 -20.42
C HIS A 21 8.69 -0.68 -18.96
N TRP A 22 9.63 -1.61 -18.77
CA TRP A 22 10.21 -1.84 -17.44
C TRP A 22 11.03 -0.65 -16.94
N GLU A 23 11.73 0.04 -17.81
CA GLU A 23 12.42 1.28 -17.46
C GLU A 23 11.45 2.36 -17.00
N GLN A 24 10.30 2.50 -17.64
CA GLN A 24 9.26 3.43 -17.23
C GLN A 24 8.65 3.05 -15.88
N VAL A 25 8.39 1.77 -15.64
CA VAL A 25 7.91 1.28 -14.34
C VAL A 25 8.93 1.57 -13.25
N LYS A 26 10.21 1.30 -13.50
CA LYS A 26 11.30 1.57 -12.59
C LYS A 26 11.45 3.06 -12.27
N ALA A 27 11.35 3.91 -13.27
CA ALA A 27 11.43 5.36 -13.09
C ALA A 27 10.27 5.94 -12.26
N ASN A 28 9.16 5.21 -12.13
CA ASN A 28 7.99 5.62 -11.37
C ASN A 28 7.73 4.73 -10.13
N GLU A 29 8.74 4.03 -9.63
CA GLU A 29 8.59 3.10 -8.49
C GLU A 29 8.12 3.79 -7.19
N ASP A 30 8.26 5.10 -7.10
CA ASP A 30 7.73 5.91 -6.01
C ASP A 30 6.19 6.11 -6.08
N LYS A 31 5.59 5.85 -7.23
CA LYS A 31 4.16 6.04 -7.50
C LYS A 31 3.43 4.75 -7.87
N ILE A 32 4.18 3.73 -8.28
CA ILE A 32 3.65 2.46 -8.79
C ILE A 32 4.13 1.34 -7.88
N TRP A 33 3.19 0.59 -7.33
CA TRP A 33 3.50 -0.66 -6.65
C TRP A 33 3.33 -1.83 -7.62
N VAL A 34 4.36 -2.64 -7.75
CA VAL A 34 4.33 -3.89 -8.54
C VAL A 34 4.29 -5.06 -7.57
N GLY A 35 3.22 -5.81 -7.62
CA GLY A 35 3.02 -6.99 -6.81
C GLY A 35 2.52 -8.17 -7.64
N THR A 36 2.49 -9.34 -7.02
CA THR A 36 1.83 -10.50 -7.62
C THR A 36 0.33 -10.29 -7.68
N PHE A 37 -0.35 -11.05 -8.53
CA PHE A 37 -1.82 -10.98 -8.61
C PHE A 37 -2.47 -11.22 -7.25
N HIS A 38 -1.97 -12.17 -6.48
CA HIS A 38 -2.46 -12.48 -5.15
C HIS A 38 -2.29 -11.29 -4.18
N GLU A 39 -1.12 -10.68 -4.13
CA GLU A 39 -0.84 -9.51 -3.28
C GLU A 39 -1.77 -8.33 -3.62
N VAL A 40 -1.90 -8.00 -4.90
CA VAL A 40 -2.73 -6.87 -5.33
C VAL A 40 -4.21 -7.12 -5.04
N VAL A 41 -4.73 -8.31 -5.35
CA VAL A 41 -6.13 -8.65 -5.07
C VAL A 41 -6.41 -8.70 -3.57
N SER A 42 -5.50 -9.25 -2.78
CA SER A 42 -5.63 -9.27 -1.32
C SER A 42 -5.66 -7.86 -0.74
N TYR A 43 -4.74 -7.01 -1.18
CA TYR A 43 -4.71 -5.59 -0.78
C TYR A 43 -6.02 -4.87 -1.09
N LEU A 44 -6.55 -5.03 -2.30
CA LEU A 44 -7.80 -4.39 -2.70
C LEU A 44 -8.99 -4.87 -1.87
N LYS A 45 -9.08 -6.17 -1.61
CA LYS A 45 -10.15 -6.73 -0.76
C LYS A 45 -10.05 -6.26 0.68
N GLU A 46 -8.85 -6.22 1.25
CA GLU A 46 -8.62 -5.69 2.59
C GLU A 46 -8.99 -4.20 2.67
N ARG A 47 -8.58 -3.41 1.68
CA ARG A 47 -8.90 -1.99 1.58
C ARG A 47 -10.41 -1.72 1.50
N GLU A 48 -11.15 -2.53 0.77
CA GLU A 48 -12.61 -2.41 0.64
C GLU A 48 -13.36 -2.86 1.90
N ALA A 49 -12.85 -3.87 2.58
CA ALA A 49 -13.52 -4.49 3.73
C ALA A 49 -13.20 -3.80 5.06
N ILE A 50 -12.08 -3.10 5.16
CA ILE A 50 -11.63 -2.49 6.41
C ILE A 50 -12.61 -1.43 6.92
N ARG A 51 -12.85 -1.50 8.22
CA ARG A 51 -13.59 -0.48 8.97
C ARG A 51 -12.66 0.16 9.99
N LEU A 52 -12.66 1.49 10.02
CA LEU A 52 -11.84 2.26 10.94
C LEU A 52 -12.72 3.03 11.90
N THR A 53 -12.49 2.85 13.18
CA THR A 53 -13.03 3.73 14.23
C THR A 53 -11.93 4.66 14.68
N VAL A 54 -12.12 5.95 14.45
CA VAL A 54 -11.12 6.98 14.77
C VAL A 54 -11.63 7.84 15.91
N THR A 55 -10.84 7.95 16.97
CA THR A 55 -11.09 8.84 18.09
C THR A 55 -9.97 9.85 18.20
N GLU A 56 -10.31 11.13 18.15
CA GLU A 56 -9.36 12.21 18.33
C GLU A 56 -9.38 12.68 19.78
N LYS A 57 -8.21 12.74 20.41
CA LYS A 57 -8.06 13.21 21.78
C LYS A 57 -6.79 14.03 21.92
N LYS A 58 -6.95 15.34 22.14
CA LYS A 58 -5.84 16.31 22.16
C LYS A 58 -5.05 16.17 20.86
N ASN A 59 -3.78 16.01 20.82
CA ASN A 59 -2.98 15.88 19.62
C ASN A 59 -2.73 14.40 19.22
N LYS A 60 -3.65 13.49 19.58
CA LYS A 60 -3.52 12.05 19.31
C LYS A 60 -4.74 11.54 18.57
N LEU A 61 -4.50 10.74 17.55
CA LEU A 61 -5.51 9.93 16.89
C LEU A 61 -5.37 8.48 17.36
N HIS A 62 -6.47 7.96 17.90
CA HIS A 62 -6.58 6.55 18.23
C HIS A 62 -7.42 5.87 17.15
N VAL A 63 -6.82 4.95 16.41
CA VAL A 63 -7.47 4.25 15.30
C VAL A 63 -7.64 2.79 15.67
N VAL A 64 -8.87 2.31 15.63
CA VAL A 64 -9.19 0.89 15.82
C VAL A 64 -9.63 0.33 14.48
N PRO A 65 -8.78 -0.47 13.82
CA PRO A 65 -9.13 -1.14 12.58
C PRO A 65 -9.91 -2.43 12.86
N GLU A 66 -10.90 -2.69 12.06
CA GLU A 66 -11.65 -3.93 12.04
C GLU A 66 -11.69 -4.48 10.62
N LEU A 67 -11.15 -5.68 10.43
CA LEU A 67 -11.10 -6.33 9.13
C LEU A 67 -11.86 -7.66 9.20
N PRO A 68 -13.09 -7.74 8.64
CA PRO A 68 -13.92 -8.95 8.70
C PRO A 68 -13.53 -9.95 7.60
N LEU A 69 -12.24 -10.28 7.50
CA LEU A 69 -11.69 -11.23 6.55
C LEU A 69 -10.83 -12.27 7.27
N ASP A 70 -10.53 -13.36 6.59
CA ASP A 70 -9.71 -14.43 7.12
C ASP A 70 -8.26 -13.94 7.36
N LYS A 71 -7.79 -14.09 8.60
CA LYS A 71 -6.48 -13.62 9.05
C LYS A 71 -5.31 -14.37 8.44
N GLU A 72 -5.53 -15.60 8.00
CA GLU A 72 -4.49 -16.41 7.37
C GLU A 72 -4.31 -16.10 5.88
N LEU A 73 -5.39 -15.66 5.23
CA LEU A 73 -5.42 -15.37 3.80
C LEU A 73 -5.13 -13.90 3.48
N PHE A 74 -5.52 -12.98 4.36
CA PHE A 74 -5.43 -11.54 4.12
C PHE A 74 -4.45 -10.91 5.10
N THR A 75 -3.20 -10.83 4.68
CA THR A 75 -2.07 -10.39 5.52
C THR A 75 -1.30 -9.20 4.95
N GLU A 76 -1.78 -8.61 3.87
CA GLU A 76 -1.10 -7.48 3.24
C GLU A 76 -1.14 -6.24 4.14
N PRO A 77 -0.01 -5.53 4.29
CA PRO A 77 0.00 -4.25 4.99
C PRO A 77 -0.84 -3.22 4.25
N LEU A 78 -1.71 -2.52 4.96
CA LEU A 78 -2.47 -1.41 4.40
C LEU A 78 -1.79 -0.08 4.70
N THR A 79 -1.68 0.76 3.69
CA THR A 79 -1.18 2.12 3.85
C THR A 79 -2.28 3.01 4.40
N MET A 80 -2.04 3.57 5.57
CA MET A 80 -2.91 4.54 6.22
C MET A 80 -2.46 5.96 5.88
N VAL A 81 -3.42 6.82 5.60
CA VAL A 81 -3.17 8.23 5.30
C VAL A 81 -3.93 9.10 6.30
N VAL A 82 -3.22 9.98 6.98
CA VAL A 82 -3.81 10.98 7.85
C VAL A 82 -3.68 12.36 7.18
N GLU A 83 -4.81 13.00 6.96
CA GLU A 83 -4.88 14.32 6.35
C GLU A 83 -5.35 15.36 7.35
N GLY A 84 -4.86 16.57 7.22
CA GLY A 84 -5.34 17.76 7.93
C GLY A 84 -4.34 18.35 8.92
N GLY A 85 -4.50 19.64 9.18
CA GLY A 85 -3.73 20.42 10.13
C GLY A 85 -2.28 20.69 9.73
N THR A 86 -1.60 21.46 10.58
CA THR A 86 -0.17 21.71 10.43
C THR A 86 0.59 20.67 11.25
N MET A 87 1.07 19.62 10.58
CA MET A 87 1.82 18.55 11.24
C MET A 87 3.31 18.80 11.06
N LYS A 88 4.01 19.16 12.14
CA LYS A 88 5.46 19.40 12.12
C LYS A 88 6.25 18.16 12.50
N LYS A 89 5.74 17.36 13.43
CA LYS A 89 6.39 16.15 13.93
C LYS A 89 5.33 15.12 14.29
N VAL A 90 5.37 13.98 13.62
CA VAL A 90 4.38 12.91 13.81
C VAL A 90 5.08 11.60 14.09
N SER A 91 4.53 10.83 15.01
CA SER A 91 4.95 9.46 15.27
C SER A 91 3.73 8.54 15.31
N ALA A 92 3.88 7.33 14.84
CA ALA A 92 2.84 6.31 14.86
C ALA A 92 3.31 5.06 15.62
N ARG A 93 2.38 4.43 16.34
CA ARG A 93 2.61 3.18 17.05
C ARG A 93 1.45 2.21 16.85
N GLN A 94 1.78 0.95 16.76
CA GLN A 94 0.82 -0.14 16.78
C GLN A 94 1.18 -1.08 17.94
N GLY A 95 0.39 -1.03 19.01
CA GLY A 95 0.76 -1.68 20.27
C GLY A 95 2.08 -1.13 20.82
N LYS A 96 3.07 -1.99 20.98
CA LYS A 96 4.42 -1.61 21.45
C LYS A 96 5.37 -1.25 20.29
N LYS A 97 4.98 -1.51 19.05
CA LYS A 97 5.83 -1.32 17.88
C LYS A 97 5.71 0.11 17.34
N LYS A 98 6.85 0.76 17.11
CA LYS A 98 6.91 2.04 16.43
C LYS A 98 6.84 1.81 14.92
N LEU A 99 5.95 2.52 14.24
CA LEU A 99 5.79 2.46 12.80
C LEU A 99 6.61 3.56 12.10
N SER A 100 7.13 3.24 10.92
CA SER A 100 7.75 4.23 10.05
C SER A 100 6.70 5.15 9.46
N VAL A 101 6.94 6.45 9.54
CA VAL A 101 6.02 7.49 9.10
C VAL A 101 6.68 8.33 8.03
N GLN A 102 5.97 8.60 6.95
CA GLN A 102 6.37 9.53 5.91
C GLN A 102 5.47 10.76 5.94
N LEU A 103 6.06 11.93 6.10
CA LEU A 103 5.35 13.20 6.05
C LEU A 103 5.56 13.84 4.67
N ARG A 104 4.46 14.05 3.93
CA ARG A 104 4.47 14.73 2.63
C ARG A 104 3.42 15.83 2.62
N SER A 105 3.85 17.09 2.52
CA SER A 105 2.98 18.25 2.63
C SER A 105 2.20 18.25 3.95
N ASP A 106 0.90 18.12 3.89
CA ASP A 106 -0.03 18.05 5.03
C ASP A 106 -0.54 16.63 5.31
N LYS A 107 0.06 15.61 4.69
CA LYS A 107 -0.35 14.21 4.78
C LYS A 107 0.72 13.35 5.44
N VAL A 108 0.29 12.44 6.29
CA VAL A 108 1.12 11.45 6.94
C VAL A 108 0.76 10.06 6.40
N PHE A 109 1.76 9.31 5.96
CA PHE A 109 1.61 7.96 5.44
C PHE A 109 2.33 6.97 6.33
N PHE A 110 1.68 5.87 6.65
CA PHE A 110 2.29 4.74 7.34
C PHE A 110 1.61 3.43 6.98
N ASP A 111 2.36 2.34 7.01
CA ASP A 111 1.83 1.01 6.75
C ASP A 111 1.48 0.32 8.06
N SER A 112 0.32 -0.31 8.09
CA SER A 112 -0.18 -1.05 9.23
C SER A 112 -0.47 -2.49 8.83
N THR A 113 0.05 -3.43 9.62
CA THR A 113 -0.30 -4.85 9.52
C THR A 113 -1.37 -5.15 10.56
N LEU A 114 -2.60 -5.36 10.10
CA LEU A 114 -3.79 -5.32 10.95
C LEU A 114 -3.91 -6.46 11.97
N TRP A 115 -3.20 -7.56 11.78
CA TRP A 115 -3.30 -8.75 12.62
C TRP A 115 -2.15 -8.93 13.62
N ARG A 116 -1.35 -7.92 13.79
CA ARG A 116 -0.20 -7.98 14.72
C ARG A 116 -0.35 -7.01 15.89
#